data_f2dc16be0fbdb8776685e8c03660246b
#
_entry.id   f2dc16be0fbdb8776685e8c03660246b
#
_cell.length_a   1.000
_cell.length_b   1.000
_cell.length_c   1.000
_cell.angle_alpha   90.00
_cell.angle_beta   90.00
_cell.angle_gamma   90.00
#
_symmetry.space_group_name_H-M   'P 1'
#
loop_
_entity.id
_entity.type
_entity.pdbx_description
1 polymer ?
#
loop_
_entity_poly.entity_id
_entity_poly.type
_entity_poly.pdbx_seq_one_letter_code
_entity_poly.pdbx_strand_id
1 'polypeptide(L)'
;MKVILLQTDICWADPAANVAYMDKLISAHAQGTDLFVLPEMFSTGFCTSPEGIAESSDSATLRWMKQKAAERNCAIAGSVSVEENGKFYNRF
;
A
#
# COMPACT_ATOMS: atom_id res chain seq x y z
N MET A 1 18.70 2.78 -12.05
CA MET A 1 17.55 2.47 -11.15
C MET A 1 16.33 2.12 -11.98
N LYS A 2 15.68 1.01 -11.64
CA LYS A 2 14.44 0.58 -12.28
C LYS A 2 13.26 0.88 -11.35
N VAL A 3 12.32 1.70 -11.80
CA VAL A 3 11.12 2.09 -11.06
C VAL A 3 9.89 1.59 -11.81
N ILE A 4 8.98 0.95 -11.08
CA ILE A 4 7.70 0.50 -11.64
C ILE A 4 6.57 1.21 -10.92
N LEU A 5 5.72 1.88 -11.70
CA LEU A 5 4.51 2.52 -11.20
C LEU A 5 3.36 1.55 -11.37
N LEU A 6 2.63 1.29 -10.29
CA LEU A 6 1.44 0.46 -10.30
C LEU A 6 0.22 1.35 -10.23
N GLN A 7 -0.46 1.50 -11.36
CA GLN A 7 -1.73 2.23 -11.43
C GLN A 7 -2.85 1.22 -11.52
N THR A 8 -3.66 1.13 -10.48
CA THR A 8 -4.63 0.05 -10.32
C THR A 8 -6.03 0.59 -10.10
N ASP A 9 -7.02 -0.26 -10.33
CA ASP A 9 -8.41 0.00 -9.97
C ASP A 9 -8.61 -0.47 -8.53
N ILE A 10 -8.64 0.48 -7.60
CA ILE A 10 -8.67 0.20 -6.17
C ILE A 10 -10.09 -0.19 -5.73
N CYS A 11 -10.22 -1.31 -5.02
CA CYS A 11 -11.44 -1.70 -4.33
C CYS A 11 -11.71 -0.77 -3.15
N TRP A 12 -12.88 -0.16 -3.10
CA TRP A 12 -13.21 0.79 -2.03
C TRP A 12 -13.24 0.11 -0.65
N ALA A 13 -12.48 0.69 0.29
CA ALA A 13 -12.48 0.31 1.70
C ALA A 13 -12.22 -1.19 1.95
N ASP A 14 -11.41 -1.82 1.10
CA ASP A 14 -11.09 -3.24 1.21
C ASP A 14 -9.57 -3.46 1.18
N PRO A 15 -8.87 -3.20 2.30
CA PRO A 15 -7.41 -3.34 2.35
C PRO A 15 -6.92 -4.74 1.97
N ALA A 16 -7.61 -5.78 2.43
CA ALA A 16 -7.19 -7.15 2.15
C ALA A 16 -7.20 -7.45 0.64
N ALA A 17 -8.25 -7.05 -0.07
CA ALA A 17 -8.34 -7.23 -1.52
C ALA A 17 -7.29 -6.42 -2.26
N ASN A 18 -7.09 -5.17 -1.85
CA ASN A 18 -6.11 -4.28 -2.50
C ASN A 18 -4.68 -4.76 -2.27
N VAL A 19 -4.34 -5.19 -1.07
CA VAL A 19 -3.02 -5.74 -0.75
C VAL A 19 -2.77 -7.02 -1.56
N ALA A 20 -3.75 -7.93 -1.63
CA ALA A 20 -3.63 -9.16 -2.41
C ALA A 20 -3.39 -8.86 -3.89
N TYR A 21 -4.06 -7.86 -4.43
CA TYR A 21 -3.89 -7.45 -5.82
C TYR A 21 -2.51 -6.86 -6.07
N MET A 22 -2.04 -5.96 -5.19
CA MET A 22 -0.69 -5.40 -5.29
C MET A 22 0.38 -6.47 -5.18
N ASP A 23 0.20 -7.43 -4.27
CA ASP A 23 1.12 -8.55 -4.10
C ASP A 23 1.25 -9.35 -5.39
N LYS A 24 0.14 -9.65 -6.03
CA LYS A 24 0.10 -10.36 -7.30
C LYS A 24 0.85 -9.60 -8.39
N LEU A 25 0.62 -8.29 -8.50
CA LEU A 25 1.27 -7.47 -9.51
C LEU A 25 2.78 -7.39 -9.28
N ILE A 26 3.21 -7.15 -8.04
CA ILE A 26 4.63 -7.08 -7.72
C ILE A 26 5.30 -8.42 -7.98
N SER A 27 4.67 -9.53 -7.60
CA SER A 27 5.22 -10.86 -7.79
C SER A 27 5.31 -11.27 -9.26
N ALA A 28 4.51 -10.68 -10.14
CA ALA A 28 4.55 -10.94 -11.57
C ALA A 28 5.77 -10.31 -12.28
N HIS A 29 6.41 -9.32 -11.63
CA HIS A 29 7.60 -8.70 -12.20
C HIS A 29 8.86 -9.48 -11.84
N ALA A 30 9.82 -9.52 -12.78
CA ALA A 30 11.11 -10.14 -12.53
C ALA A 30 11.88 -9.41 -11.43
N GLN A 31 12.83 -10.10 -10.81
CA GLN A 31 13.75 -9.48 -9.88
C GLN A 31 14.56 -8.38 -10.56
N GLY A 32 15.04 -7.42 -9.80
CA GLY A 32 15.86 -6.33 -10.31
C GLY A 32 15.14 -4.98 -10.34
N THR A 33 13.88 -4.92 -9.93
CA THR A 33 13.20 -3.64 -9.69
C THR A 33 13.71 -3.03 -8.39
N ASP A 34 14.06 -1.76 -8.44
CA ASP A 34 14.57 -1.05 -7.25
C ASP A 34 13.47 -0.42 -6.43
N LEU A 35 12.40 0.05 -7.09
CA LEU A 35 11.31 0.75 -6.44
C LEU A 35 9.98 0.45 -7.13
N PHE A 36 8.99 0.02 -6.34
CA PHE A 36 7.59 -0.01 -6.75
C PHE A 36 6.87 1.18 -6.12
N VAL A 37 6.11 1.92 -6.92
CA VAL A 37 5.30 3.05 -6.46
C VAL A 37 3.84 2.68 -6.60
N LEU A 38 3.14 2.67 -5.46
CA LEU A 38 1.72 2.35 -5.38
C LEU A 38 0.90 3.64 -5.34
N PRO A 39 -0.40 3.58 -5.67
CA PRO A 39 -1.25 4.76 -5.66
C PRO A 39 -1.41 5.38 -4.26
N GLU A 40 -1.83 6.63 -4.24
CA GLU A 40 -2.23 7.31 -3.02
C GLU A 40 -3.39 6.55 -2.36
N MET A 41 -3.29 6.32 -1.05
CA MET A 41 -4.28 5.54 -0.29
C MET A 41 -4.62 4.20 -0.96
N PHE A 42 -3.59 3.47 -1.36
CA PHE A 42 -3.75 2.29 -2.22
C PHE A 42 -4.54 1.16 -1.57
N SER A 43 -4.62 1.12 -0.25
CA SER A 43 -5.28 0.01 0.45
C SER A 43 -6.77 0.26 0.68
N THR A 44 -7.22 1.52 0.71
CA THR A 44 -8.62 1.86 0.98
C THR A 44 -9.32 2.57 -0.16
N GLY A 45 -8.58 3.22 -1.05
CA GLY A 45 -9.07 4.24 -1.95
C GLY A 45 -9.00 5.60 -1.28
N PHE A 46 -9.11 6.66 -2.07
CA PHE A 46 -8.99 8.04 -1.59
C PHE A 46 -10.22 8.40 -0.77
N CYS A 47 -10.07 8.42 0.56
CA CYS A 47 -11.16 8.70 1.49
C CYS A 47 -10.99 10.08 2.12
N THR A 48 -12.02 10.92 2.03
CA THR A 48 -12.07 12.23 2.68
C THR A 48 -12.80 12.19 4.02
N SER A 49 -13.50 11.09 4.30
CA SER A 49 -14.17 10.83 5.57
C SER A 49 -13.64 9.51 6.12
N PRO A 50 -12.48 9.54 6.81
CA PRO A 50 -11.73 8.32 7.11
C PRO A 50 -12.25 7.50 8.30
N GLU A 51 -13.24 8.01 9.05
CA GLU A 51 -13.79 7.30 10.20
C GLU A 51 -14.33 5.93 9.79
N GLY A 52 -13.87 4.88 10.47
CA GLY A 52 -14.27 3.51 10.17
C GLY A 52 -13.61 2.91 8.94
N ILE A 53 -12.80 3.67 8.19
CA ILE A 53 -12.10 3.22 6.99
C ILE A 53 -10.59 3.18 7.21
N ALA A 54 -10.04 4.20 7.89
CA ALA A 54 -8.60 4.30 8.12
C ALA A 54 -8.07 3.09 8.90
N GLU A 55 -6.87 2.69 8.55
CA GLU A 55 -6.19 1.58 9.21
C GLU A 55 -5.41 2.05 10.43
N SER A 56 -5.08 1.14 11.34
CA SER A 56 -4.20 1.47 12.45
C SER A 56 -2.77 1.73 11.96
N SER A 57 -1.98 2.41 12.78
CA SER A 57 -0.56 2.68 12.47
C SER A 57 0.30 1.41 12.43
N ASP A 58 -0.23 0.29 12.93
CA ASP A 58 0.42 -1.03 12.87
C ASP A 58 -0.49 -2.03 12.16
N SER A 59 -0.94 -1.68 10.98
CA SER A 59 -1.87 -2.51 10.21
C SER A 59 -1.17 -3.65 9.48
N ALA A 60 -1.96 -4.64 9.07
CA ALA A 60 -1.49 -5.71 8.20
C ALA A 60 -0.94 -5.17 6.87
N THR A 61 -1.49 -4.07 6.36
CA THR A 61 -1.01 -3.40 5.15
C THR A 61 0.44 -2.95 5.30
N LEU A 62 0.76 -2.27 6.40
CA LEU A 62 2.13 -1.80 6.64
C LEU A 62 3.10 -2.96 6.85
N ARG A 63 2.68 -3.99 7.58
CA ARG A 63 3.50 -5.20 7.75
C ARG A 63 3.78 -5.87 6.41
N TRP A 64 2.77 -5.95 5.54
CA TRP A 64 2.94 -6.50 4.19
C TRP A 64 3.94 -5.67 3.37
N MET A 65 3.86 -4.34 3.42
CA MET A 65 4.81 -3.48 2.69
C MET A 65 6.26 -3.77 3.11
N LYS A 66 6.51 -3.86 4.41
CA LYS A 66 7.84 -4.14 4.94
C LYS A 66 8.32 -5.53 4.53
N GLN A 67 7.47 -6.53 4.66
CA GLN A 67 7.80 -7.90 4.32
C GLN A 67 8.09 -8.04 2.82
N LYS A 68 7.25 -7.44 1.99
CA LYS A 68 7.40 -7.53 0.54
C LYS A 68 8.66 -6.82 0.05
N ALA A 69 8.96 -5.67 0.62
CA ALA A 69 10.18 -4.94 0.30
C ALA A 69 11.43 -5.77 0.62
N ALA A 70 11.46 -6.40 1.79
CA ALA A 70 12.55 -7.28 2.19
C ALA A 70 12.64 -8.52 1.28
N GLU A 71 11.52 -9.17 1.01
CA GLU A 71 11.45 -10.37 0.17
C GLU A 71 11.95 -10.11 -1.25
N ARG A 72 11.62 -8.97 -1.81
CA ARG A 72 11.98 -8.60 -3.19
C ARG A 72 13.28 -7.81 -3.28
N ASN A 73 13.90 -7.49 -2.16
CA ASN A 73 15.09 -6.64 -2.10
C ASN A 73 14.88 -5.34 -2.87
N CYS A 74 13.82 -4.63 -2.54
CA CYS A 74 13.42 -3.38 -3.21
C CYS A 74 12.80 -2.42 -2.21
N ALA A 75 12.53 -1.20 -2.67
CA ALA A 75 11.70 -0.26 -1.93
C ALA A 75 10.26 -0.31 -2.45
N ILE A 76 9.31 -0.09 -1.56
CA ILE A 76 7.90 0.04 -1.89
C ILE A 76 7.40 1.35 -1.29
N ALA A 77 6.84 2.21 -2.13
CA ALA A 77 6.33 3.52 -1.73
C ALA A 77 4.85 3.64 -2.07
N GLY A 78 4.12 4.31 -1.22
CA GLY A 78 2.70 4.57 -1.39
C GLY A 78 2.17 5.26 -0.15
N SER A 79 0.90 5.67 -0.16
CA SER A 79 0.32 6.22 1.06
C SER A 79 -0.84 5.38 1.56
N VAL A 80 -1.11 5.51 2.85
CA VAL A 80 -2.14 4.75 3.56
C VAL A 80 -2.94 5.71 4.42
N SER A 81 -4.25 5.51 4.46
CA SER A 81 -5.12 6.22 5.41
C SER A 81 -4.94 5.60 6.78
N VAL A 82 -4.45 6.36 7.73
CA VAL A 82 -4.07 5.86 9.06
C VAL A 82 -4.79 6.63 10.15
N GLU A 83 -5.32 5.91 11.15
CA GLU A 83 -5.79 6.47 12.40
C GLU A 83 -4.75 6.19 13.49
N GLU A 84 -4.34 7.25 14.19
CA GLU A 84 -3.40 7.14 15.30
C GLU A 84 -3.76 8.17 16.37
N ASN A 85 -3.99 7.71 17.59
CA ASN A 85 -4.35 8.55 18.73
C ASN A 85 -5.57 9.44 18.47
N GLY A 86 -6.58 8.89 17.78
CA GLY A 86 -7.82 9.61 17.46
C GLY A 86 -7.69 10.62 16.32
N LYS A 87 -6.55 10.67 15.66
CA LYS A 87 -6.32 11.55 14.50
C LYS A 87 -6.14 10.72 13.24
N PHE A 88 -6.45 11.34 12.11
CA PHE A 88 -6.40 10.68 10.81
C PHE A 88 -5.33 11.30 9.93
N TYR A 89 -4.60 10.47 9.21
CA TYR A 89 -3.48 10.90 8.37
C TYR A 89 -3.53 10.19 7.02
N ASN A 90 -3.12 10.91 5.99
CA ASN A 90 -2.70 10.31 4.73
C ASN A 90 -1.17 10.18 4.84
N ARG A 91 -0.70 8.99 5.18
CA ARG A 91 0.71 8.77 5.53
C ARG A 91 1.45 8.10 4.39
N PHE A 92 2.40 8.82 3.84
CA PHE A 92 3.33 8.28 2.84
C PHE A 92 4.42 7.44 3.52
#